data_14cfaf4a7cec862f3c8d3fa783b75744
#
_entry.id   14cfaf4a7cec862f3c8d3fa783b75744
#
_cell.length_a   1.000
_cell.length_b   1.000
_cell.length_c   1.000
_cell.angle_alpha   90.00
_cell.angle_beta   90.00
_cell.angle_gamma   90.00
#
_symmetry.space_group_name_H-M   'P 1'
#
loop_
_entity.id
_entity.type
_entity.pdbx_description
1 polymer ?
#
loop_
_entity_poly.entity_id
_entity_poly.type
_entity_poly.pdbx_seq_one_letter_code
_entity_poly.pdbx_strand_id
1 'polypeptide(L)'
;LLTEHRFDREKVYVIGVPCDGMMDVNTLKAHAEGILSVSEEGDSVIIDTLYDGKKTFPRTELISERCRCCKSKKHVAYDELLGEDGDVIENTRFDEVEKLEKMTPDERFAFWQSELSRCIRCNACRDVCPACTCEKCVFDNPNSGVENKAASNSFEEKMFHIIRAFHVVGRCTDCGECSRVCPQHIPLHLLNRKFILDIDRFYGDYQAGAEVGSRAPIVNYTTEDLEPSEAVERGENNA
;
A
#
# COMPACT_ATOMS: atom_id res chain seq x y z
N LEU A 1 -15.23 1.47 2.03
CA LEU A 1 -14.90 0.52 3.11
C LEU A 1 -16.11 0.12 3.93
N LEU A 2 -16.87 1.05 4.52
CA LEU A 2 -18.05 0.70 5.36
C LEU A 2 -19.01 -0.23 4.62
N THR A 3 -19.35 0.11 3.37
CA THR A 3 -20.24 -0.70 2.53
C THR A 3 -19.66 -2.08 2.23
N GLU A 4 -18.38 -2.15 1.89
CA GLU A 4 -17.69 -3.42 1.59
C GLU A 4 -17.56 -4.32 2.82
N HIS A 5 -17.36 -3.73 4.00
CA HIS A 5 -17.37 -4.44 5.28
C HIS A 5 -18.76 -4.66 5.87
N ARG A 6 -19.83 -4.25 5.15
CA ARG A 6 -21.22 -4.45 5.54
C ARG A 6 -21.61 -3.75 6.83
N PHE A 7 -20.94 -2.66 7.15
CA PHE A 7 -21.36 -1.80 8.24
C PHE A 7 -22.41 -0.81 7.77
N ASP A 8 -23.45 -0.67 8.58
CA ASP A 8 -24.44 0.38 8.45
C ASP A 8 -23.81 1.71 8.87
N ARG A 9 -23.76 2.67 7.94
CA ARG A 9 -23.12 3.98 8.20
C ARG A 9 -23.74 4.71 9.40
N GLU A 10 -25.04 4.54 9.64
CA GLU A 10 -25.76 5.19 10.74
C GLU A 10 -25.33 4.69 12.12
N LYS A 11 -24.72 3.51 12.20
CA LYS A 11 -24.21 2.91 13.44
C LYS A 11 -22.74 3.23 13.73
N VAL A 12 -22.10 4.03 12.87
CA VAL A 12 -20.66 4.34 12.98
C VAL A 12 -20.48 5.85 13.09
N TYR A 13 -19.82 6.29 14.14
CA TYR A 13 -19.39 7.66 14.31
C TYR A 13 -17.88 7.75 13.97
N VAL A 14 -17.53 8.56 12.97
CA VAL A 14 -16.18 8.67 12.44
C VAL A 14 -15.56 9.99 12.86
N ILE A 15 -14.47 9.92 13.61
CA ILE A 15 -13.67 11.08 14.01
C ILE A 15 -12.45 11.15 13.11
N GLY A 16 -12.33 12.24 12.35
CA GLY A 16 -11.14 12.56 11.58
C GLY A 16 -10.06 13.19 12.47
N VAL A 17 -8.83 12.74 12.31
CA VAL A 17 -7.67 13.30 13.04
C VAL A 17 -6.62 13.71 12.03
N PRO A 18 -6.10 14.94 12.09
CA PRO A 18 -4.98 15.38 11.25
C PRO A 18 -3.80 14.43 11.38
N CYS A 19 -3.10 14.21 10.28
CA CYS A 19 -1.99 13.25 10.25
C CYS A 19 -0.75 13.87 9.60
N ASP A 20 0.31 14.01 10.40
CA ASP A 20 1.63 14.48 9.94
C ASP A 20 2.54 13.36 9.48
N GLY A 21 2.02 12.14 9.42
CA GLY A 21 2.75 10.93 9.07
C GLY A 21 3.26 10.17 10.30
N MET A 22 3.78 8.98 10.05
CA MET A 22 4.27 8.07 11.09
C MET A 22 5.75 7.78 10.90
N MET A 23 6.47 7.71 12.00
CA MET A 23 7.87 7.24 11.98
C MET A 23 7.92 5.75 11.64
N ASP A 24 8.96 5.38 10.93
CA ASP A 24 9.25 3.98 10.64
C ASP A 24 10.09 3.35 11.75
N VAL A 25 9.53 2.37 12.44
CA VAL A 25 10.18 1.71 13.58
C VAL A 25 11.45 0.96 13.16
N ASN A 26 11.49 0.42 11.94
CA ASN A 26 12.67 -0.28 11.45
C ASN A 26 13.79 0.71 11.14
N THR A 27 13.44 1.85 10.56
CA THR A 27 14.38 2.94 10.34
C THR A 27 14.93 3.48 11.66
N LEU A 28 14.07 3.72 12.66
CA LEU A 28 14.49 4.11 14.00
C LEU A 28 15.51 3.13 14.60
N LYS A 29 15.21 1.83 14.53
CA LYS A 29 16.10 0.75 15.02
C LYS A 29 17.41 0.64 14.25
N ALA A 30 17.43 0.99 12.97
CA ALA A 30 18.63 1.01 12.16
C ALA A 30 19.57 2.18 12.52
N HIS A 31 19.02 3.30 13.02
CA HIS A 31 19.77 4.48 13.41
C HIS A 31 20.26 4.47 14.86
N ALA A 32 19.60 3.70 15.73
CA ALA A 32 19.90 3.69 17.15
C ALA A 32 19.60 2.33 17.80
N GLU A 33 20.52 1.84 18.60
CA GLU A 33 20.34 0.65 19.42
C GLU A 33 19.94 1.04 20.86
N GLY A 34 19.18 0.17 21.52
CA GLY A 34 18.78 0.40 22.91
C GLY A 34 17.92 1.64 23.10
N ILE A 35 16.95 1.85 22.21
CA ILE A 35 16.04 3.02 22.26
C ILE A 35 15.23 3.00 23.55
N LEU A 36 15.36 4.05 24.35
CA LEU A 36 14.61 4.28 25.58
C LEU A 36 13.37 5.14 25.35
N SER A 37 13.53 6.22 24.57
CA SER A 37 12.43 7.11 24.21
C SER A 37 12.67 7.78 22.86
N VAL A 38 11.58 8.22 22.24
CA VAL A 38 11.59 9.03 21.02
C VAL A 38 10.69 10.23 21.26
N SER A 39 11.19 11.42 20.97
CA SER A 39 10.43 12.67 21.05
C SER A 39 10.62 13.49 19.80
N GLU A 40 9.60 14.28 19.43
CA GLU A 40 9.64 15.19 18.29
C GLU A 40 9.76 16.63 18.78
N GLU A 41 10.68 17.40 18.19
CA GLU A 41 10.84 18.81 18.43
C GLU A 41 10.93 19.54 17.08
N GLY A 42 9.79 20.10 16.62
CA GLY A 42 9.69 20.69 15.29
C GLY A 42 10.00 19.65 14.20
N ASP A 43 10.95 19.97 13.32
CA ASP A 43 11.39 19.07 12.23
C ASP A 43 12.46 18.06 12.65
N SER A 44 12.76 17.97 13.94
CA SER A 44 13.78 17.07 14.48
C SER A 44 13.16 16.00 15.37
N VAL A 45 13.78 14.83 15.34
CA VAL A 45 13.44 13.70 16.21
C VAL A 45 14.62 13.40 17.09
N ILE A 46 14.37 13.38 18.39
CA ILE A 46 15.38 13.05 19.40
C ILE A 46 15.14 11.62 19.87
N ILE A 47 16.13 10.77 19.67
CA ILE A 47 16.15 9.39 20.14
C ILE A 47 17.09 9.30 21.34
N ASP A 48 16.52 8.98 22.51
CA ASP A 48 17.31 8.71 23.71
C ASP A 48 17.64 7.22 23.77
N THR A 49 18.92 6.91 23.92
CA THR A 49 19.43 5.54 23.85
C THR A 49 20.17 5.14 25.12
N LEU A 50 20.14 3.86 25.42
CA LEU A 50 20.81 3.30 26.61
C LEU A 50 22.34 3.41 26.53
N TYR A 51 22.92 3.32 25.32
CA TYR A 51 24.36 3.19 25.14
C TYR A 51 25.04 4.49 24.68
N ASP A 52 24.34 5.25 23.80
CA ASP A 52 24.94 6.40 23.12
C ASP A 52 24.36 7.76 23.54
N GLY A 53 23.44 7.76 24.50
CA GLY A 53 22.72 8.96 24.93
C GLY A 53 21.72 9.47 23.86
N LYS A 54 21.52 10.78 23.82
CA LYS A 54 20.57 11.41 22.90
C LYS A 54 21.17 11.64 21.54
N LYS A 55 20.49 11.17 20.49
CA LYS A 55 20.79 11.40 19.09
C LYS A 55 19.67 12.18 18.44
N THR A 56 20.00 13.15 17.57
CA THR A 56 19.01 13.97 16.87
C THR A 56 19.10 13.72 15.37
N PHE A 57 17.97 13.50 14.75
CA PHE A 57 17.84 13.26 13.31
C PHE A 57 16.77 14.16 12.70
N PRO A 58 16.90 14.55 11.42
CA PRO A 58 15.80 15.17 10.70
C PRO A 58 14.59 14.23 10.65
N ARG A 59 13.39 14.76 10.90
CA ARG A 59 12.13 14.00 10.87
C ARG A 59 11.92 13.30 9.51
N THR A 60 12.33 13.94 8.44
CA THR A 60 12.22 13.41 7.06
C THR A 60 13.00 12.11 6.83
N GLU A 61 14.07 11.86 7.58
CA GLU A 61 14.84 10.62 7.49
C GLU A 61 14.14 9.45 8.18
N LEU A 62 13.39 9.72 9.24
CA LEU A 62 12.78 8.72 10.10
C LEU A 62 11.31 8.42 9.79
N ILE A 63 10.67 9.29 9.01
CA ILE A 63 9.27 9.11 8.64
C ILE A 63 9.16 7.97 7.62
N SER A 64 8.08 7.17 7.75
CA SER A 64 7.81 6.06 6.85
C SER A 64 7.70 6.54 5.39
N GLU A 65 8.28 5.79 4.45
CA GLU A 65 8.24 6.08 3.01
C GLU A 65 6.81 6.36 2.54
N ARG A 66 5.86 5.53 2.93
CA ARG A 66 4.43 5.69 2.60
C ARG A 66 3.84 7.04 3.07
N CYS A 67 4.38 7.62 4.13
CA CYS A 67 3.94 8.92 4.64
C CYS A 67 4.59 10.08 3.90
N ARG A 68 5.84 9.89 3.44
CA ARG A 68 6.54 10.89 2.60
C ARG A 68 5.87 11.10 1.25
N CYS A 69 5.27 10.06 0.69
CA CYS A 69 4.57 10.11 -0.59
C CYS A 69 3.03 9.98 -0.45
N CYS A 70 2.48 10.25 0.73
CA CYS A 70 1.06 10.08 0.99
C CYS A 70 0.21 11.11 0.26
N LYS A 71 -0.72 10.64 -0.57
CA LYS A 71 -1.71 11.48 -1.27
C LYS A 71 -2.93 11.82 -0.39
N SER A 72 -3.17 11.04 0.67
CA SER A 72 -4.38 11.14 1.51
C SER A 72 -4.17 12.09 2.69
N LYS A 73 -4.22 13.39 2.44
CA LYS A 73 -4.13 14.44 3.47
C LYS A 73 -5.49 15.04 3.83
N LYS A 74 -6.53 14.72 3.08
CA LYS A 74 -7.90 15.22 3.30
C LYS A 74 -8.80 14.11 3.80
N HIS A 75 -9.63 14.45 4.77
CA HIS A 75 -10.67 13.55 5.25
C HIS A 75 -11.87 13.61 4.30
N VAL A 76 -12.35 12.43 3.86
CA VAL A 76 -13.42 12.32 2.86
C VAL A 76 -14.78 12.05 3.51
N ALA A 77 -14.82 11.21 4.55
CA ALA A 77 -16.04 10.86 5.25
C ALA A 77 -15.80 10.86 6.76
N TYR A 78 -16.41 11.79 7.46
CA TYR A 78 -16.32 11.92 8.91
C TYR A 78 -17.61 12.55 9.47
N ASP A 79 -17.82 12.40 10.75
CA ASP A 79 -18.88 13.07 11.52
C ASP A 79 -18.29 14.27 12.28
N GLU A 80 -17.04 14.14 12.74
CA GLU A 80 -16.31 15.19 13.44
C GLU A 80 -14.84 15.21 12.98
N LEU A 81 -14.24 16.39 12.87
CA LEU A 81 -12.84 16.59 12.53
C LEU A 81 -12.13 17.33 13.66
N LEU A 82 -11.11 16.70 14.25
CA LEU A 82 -10.29 17.26 15.33
C LEU A 82 -9.11 18.07 14.79
N GLY A 83 -9.34 19.14 14.08
CA GLY A 83 -8.31 20.01 13.51
C GLY A 83 -8.55 20.30 12.04
N GLU A 84 -7.52 20.73 11.32
CA GLU A 84 -7.58 21.06 9.89
C GLU A 84 -6.92 19.97 9.05
N ASP A 85 -7.39 19.79 7.83
CA ASP A 85 -6.76 18.89 6.86
C ASP A 85 -5.33 19.36 6.53
N GLY A 86 -4.43 18.42 6.36
CA GLY A 86 -3.07 18.72 5.94
C GLY A 86 -2.96 19.11 4.46
N ASP A 87 -1.88 19.79 4.11
CA ASP A 87 -1.57 20.13 2.72
C ASP A 87 -1.23 18.87 1.91
N VAL A 88 -1.63 18.89 0.64
CA VAL A 88 -1.24 17.85 -0.31
C VAL A 88 0.22 18.09 -0.70
N ILE A 89 1.08 17.13 -0.37
CA ILE A 89 2.49 17.16 -0.77
C ILE A 89 2.68 16.69 -2.22
N GLU A 90 3.79 17.09 -2.83
CA GLU A 90 4.18 16.62 -4.15
C GLU A 90 4.22 15.08 -4.17
N ASN A 91 3.64 14.51 -5.23
CA ASN A 91 3.42 13.08 -5.28
C ASN A 91 4.58 12.34 -5.95
N THR A 92 5.47 11.77 -5.15
CA THR A 92 6.60 10.93 -5.59
C THR A 92 6.31 9.42 -5.46
N ARG A 93 5.05 9.06 -5.23
CA ARG A 93 4.67 7.66 -4.90
C ARG A 93 4.99 6.64 -5.99
N PHE A 94 5.08 7.08 -7.24
CA PHE A 94 5.34 6.19 -8.36
C PHE A 94 6.81 6.04 -8.72
N ASP A 95 7.71 6.82 -8.16
CA ASP A 95 9.15 6.83 -8.52
C ASP A 95 9.77 5.43 -8.45
N GLU A 96 9.48 4.67 -7.40
CA GLU A 96 10.02 3.31 -7.24
C GLU A 96 9.38 2.31 -8.24
N VAL A 97 8.11 2.49 -8.56
CA VAL A 97 7.43 1.67 -9.58
C VAL A 97 8.01 1.96 -10.95
N GLU A 98 8.24 3.23 -11.28
CA GLU A 98 8.85 3.63 -12.55
C GLU A 98 10.29 3.15 -12.69
N LYS A 99 11.06 3.10 -11.60
CA LYS A 99 12.39 2.45 -11.62
C LYS A 99 12.29 0.98 -11.99
N LEU A 100 11.30 0.26 -11.43
CA LEU A 100 11.05 -1.14 -11.78
C LEU A 100 10.58 -1.31 -13.24
N GLU A 101 9.80 -0.37 -13.76
CA GLU A 101 9.36 -0.39 -15.15
C GLU A 101 10.53 -0.20 -16.15
N LYS A 102 11.54 0.59 -15.78
CA LYS A 102 12.75 0.80 -16.60
C LYS A 102 13.67 -0.41 -16.66
N MET A 103 13.50 -1.38 -15.77
CA MET A 103 14.22 -2.65 -15.83
C MET A 103 13.76 -3.48 -17.03
N THR A 104 14.68 -4.27 -17.59
CA THR A 104 14.30 -5.31 -18.56
C THR A 104 13.32 -6.32 -17.91
N PRO A 105 12.53 -7.04 -18.70
CA PRO A 105 11.64 -8.08 -18.17
C PRO A 105 12.35 -9.10 -17.27
N ASP A 106 13.56 -9.51 -17.67
CA ASP A 106 14.34 -10.50 -16.90
C ASP A 106 14.85 -9.94 -15.58
N GLU A 107 15.36 -8.71 -15.56
CA GLU A 107 15.80 -8.04 -14.33
C GLU A 107 14.62 -7.83 -13.37
N ARG A 108 13.48 -7.38 -13.87
CA ARG A 108 12.26 -7.20 -13.07
C ARG A 108 11.73 -8.53 -12.53
N PHE A 109 11.78 -9.57 -13.34
CA PHE A 109 11.42 -10.93 -12.91
C PHE A 109 12.36 -11.43 -11.80
N ALA A 110 13.67 -11.25 -11.98
CA ALA A 110 14.67 -11.63 -10.98
C ALA A 110 14.50 -10.86 -9.66
N PHE A 111 14.21 -9.55 -9.74
CA PHE A 111 13.90 -8.74 -8.57
C PHE A 111 12.72 -9.33 -7.78
N TRP A 112 11.56 -9.54 -8.43
CA TRP A 112 10.39 -10.09 -7.75
C TRP A 112 10.60 -11.53 -7.28
N GLN A 113 11.36 -12.31 -8.01
CA GLN A 113 11.72 -13.67 -7.58
C GLN A 113 12.52 -13.63 -6.28
N SER A 114 13.51 -12.75 -6.18
CA SER A 114 14.32 -12.57 -4.98
C SER A 114 13.47 -12.08 -3.81
N GLU A 115 12.66 -11.03 -4.02
CA GLU A 115 11.83 -10.47 -2.97
C GLU A 115 10.78 -11.45 -2.44
N LEU A 116 10.04 -12.10 -3.33
CA LEU A 116 8.94 -12.98 -2.95
C LEU A 116 9.42 -14.34 -2.42
N SER A 117 10.64 -14.77 -2.73
CA SER A 117 11.21 -16.02 -2.17
C SER A 117 11.39 -15.97 -0.65
N ARG A 118 11.46 -14.78 -0.06
CA ARG A 118 11.52 -14.60 1.40
C ARG A 118 10.18 -14.81 2.11
N CYS A 119 9.08 -14.96 1.36
CA CYS A 119 7.74 -15.07 1.92
C CYS A 119 7.57 -16.34 2.75
N ILE A 120 7.16 -16.20 4.01
CA ILE A 120 6.86 -17.31 4.93
C ILE A 120 5.35 -17.63 5.00
N ARG A 121 4.54 -17.04 4.14
CA ARG A 121 3.08 -17.25 4.07
C ARG A 121 2.35 -17.04 5.40
N CYS A 122 2.77 -16.04 6.19
CA CYS A 122 2.12 -15.69 7.45
C CYS A 122 0.75 -15.00 7.29
N ASN A 123 0.38 -14.61 6.08
CA ASN A 123 -0.86 -13.90 5.70
C ASN A 123 -1.04 -12.49 6.33
N ALA A 124 -0.11 -11.98 7.14
CA ALA A 124 -0.22 -10.67 7.78
C ALA A 124 -0.56 -9.55 6.79
N CYS A 125 0.03 -9.56 5.59
CA CYS A 125 -0.25 -8.58 4.53
C CYS A 125 -1.69 -8.66 3.99
N ARG A 126 -2.33 -9.82 4.06
CA ARG A 126 -3.75 -10.01 3.70
C ARG A 126 -4.64 -9.51 4.83
N ASP A 127 -4.33 -9.92 6.04
CA ASP A 127 -5.20 -9.73 7.20
C ASP A 127 -5.24 -8.27 7.65
N VAL A 128 -4.17 -7.49 7.42
CA VAL A 128 -4.15 -6.05 7.69
C VAL A 128 -4.81 -5.20 6.61
N CYS A 129 -5.06 -5.76 5.41
CA CYS A 129 -5.48 -4.97 4.27
C CYS A 129 -6.96 -4.56 4.37
N PRO A 130 -7.29 -3.26 4.40
CA PRO A 130 -8.68 -2.80 4.49
C PRO A 130 -9.52 -3.12 3.24
N ALA A 131 -8.87 -3.46 2.13
CA ALA A 131 -9.54 -3.88 0.90
C ALA A 131 -9.77 -5.41 0.80
N CYS A 132 -9.28 -6.20 1.77
CA CYS A 132 -9.54 -7.64 1.83
C CYS A 132 -10.83 -7.91 2.64
N THR A 133 -11.99 -7.76 1.98
CA THR A 133 -13.33 -7.80 2.59
C THR A 133 -14.10 -9.09 2.34
N CYS A 134 -13.48 -10.12 1.76
CA CYS A 134 -14.11 -11.39 1.44
C CYS A 134 -14.52 -12.14 2.71
N GLU A 135 -15.76 -12.64 2.78
CA GLU A 135 -16.21 -13.53 3.87
C GLU A 135 -15.39 -14.81 3.94
N LYS A 136 -15.06 -15.36 2.77
CA LYS A 136 -14.20 -16.51 2.62
C LYS A 136 -13.17 -16.21 1.53
N CYS A 137 -11.92 -16.18 1.93
CA CYS A 137 -10.82 -15.93 1.01
C CYS A 137 -10.62 -17.14 0.08
N VAL A 138 -10.29 -16.87 -1.19
CA VAL A 138 -9.94 -17.94 -2.15
C VAL A 138 -8.77 -18.81 -1.65
N PHE A 139 -7.83 -18.21 -0.93
CA PHE A 139 -6.69 -18.92 -0.33
C PHE A 139 -7.04 -19.77 0.90
N ASP A 140 -8.22 -19.58 1.49
CA ASP A 140 -8.71 -20.38 2.63
C ASP A 140 -9.78 -21.40 2.20
N ASN A 141 -10.10 -21.44 0.90
CA ASN A 141 -11.10 -22.35 0.36
C ASN A 141 -10.42 -23.56 -0.27
N PRO A 142 -10.51 -24.77 0.34
CA PRO A 142 -9.86 -25.97 -0.19
C PRO A 142 -10.38 -26.39 -1.56
N ASN A 143 -11.56 -25.94 -1.95
CA ASN A 143 -12.16 -26.26 -3.25
C ASN A 143 -11.76 -25.28 -4.36
N SER A 144 -10.97 -24.24 -4.06
CA SER A 144 -10.56 -23.24 -5.05
C SER A 144 -9.41 -23.74 -5.95
N GLY A 145 -8.71 -24.78 -5.56
CA GLY A 145 -7.48 -25.24 -6.21
C GLY A 145 -6.26 -24.35 -5.92
N VAL A 146 -6.43 -23.31 -5.09
CA VAL A 146 -5.34 -22.43 -4.64
C VAL A 146 -5.08 -22.78 -3.18
N GLU A 147 -3.98 -23.52 -2.93
CA GLU A 147 -3.63 -23.96 -1.58
C GLU A 147 -3.39 -22.79 -0.63
N ASN A 148 -3.95 -22.87 0.55
CA ASN A 148 -3.75 -21.89 1.62
C ASN A 148 -2.36 -22.02 2.27
N LYS A 149 -1.71 -23.16 2.10
CA LYS A 149 -0.32 -23.38 2.50
C LYS A 149 0.51 -23.57 1.24
N ALA A 150 1.33 -22.58 0.93
CA ALA A 150 2.29 -22.73 -0.14
C ALA A 150 3.18 -23.93 0.16
N ALA A 151 3.39 -24.78 -0.81
CA ALA A 151 4.65 -25.47 -0.91
C ALA A 151 5.72 -24.37 -0.98
N SER A 152 6.86 -24.57 -0.30
CA SER A 152 7.96 -23.58 -0.28
C SER A 152 8.64 -23.52 -1.67
N ASN A 153 7.87 -23.20 -2.70
CA ASN A 153 8.36 -23.06 -4.05
C ASN A 153 8.04 -21.66 -4.60
N SER A 154 8.94 -21.15 -5.37
CA SER A 154 8.92 -19.78 -5.88
C SER A 154 7.73 -19.46 -6.78
N PHE A 155 7.09 -20.46 -7.37
CA PHE A 155 5.92 -20.27 -8.23
C PHE A 155 4.67 -19.94 -7.39
N GLU A 156 4.37 -20.73 -6.38
CA GLU A 156 3.18 -20.51 -5.55
C GLU A 156 3.26 -19.23 -4.73
N GLU A 157 4.44 -18.87 -4.24
CA GLU A 157 4.66 -17.60 -3.54
C GLU A 157 4.36 -16.41 -4.44
N LYS A 158 4.82 -16.44 -5.70
CA LYS A 158 4.52 -15.40 -6.68
C LYS A 158 3.03 -15.37 -7.00
N MET A 159 2.41 -16.52 -7.25
CA MET A 159 0.99 -16.61 -7.55
C MET A 159 0.13 -16.06 -6.41
N PHE A 160 0.48 -16.37 -5.16
CA PHE A 160 -0.22 -15.79 -4.02
C PHE A 160 -0.20 -14.25 -4.03
N HIS A 161 0.97 -13.66 -4.21
CA HIS A 161 1.11 -12.20 -4.17
C HIS A 161 0.48 -11.52 -5.39
N ILE A 162 0.61 -12.11 -6.57
CA ILE A 162 -0.01 -11.62 -7.80
C ILE A 162 -1.52 -11.66 -7.68
N ILE A 163 -2.11 -12.81 -7.34
CA ILE A 163 -3.56 -12.97 -7.17
C ILE A 163 -4.07 -11.99 -6.12
N ARG A 164 -3.38 -11.87 -4.98
CA ARG A 164 -3.76 -10.93 -3.94
C ARG A 164 -3.75 -9.48 -4.43
N ALA A 165 -2.72 -9.09 -5.20
CA ALA A 165 -2.64 -7.74 -5.77
C ALA A 165 -3.79 -7.49 -6.77
N PHE A 166 -4.11 -8.45 -7.63
CA PHE A 166 -5.26 -8.37 -8.53
C PHE A 166 -6.60 -8.22 -7.80
N HIS A 167 -6.78 -8.91 -6.67
CA HIS A 167 -8.02 -8.82 -5.89
C HIS A 167 -8.27 -7.44 -5.26
N VAL A 168 -7.24 -6.62 -5.10
CA VAL A 168 -7.37 -5.26 -4.54
C VAL A 168 -7.17 -4.15 -5.57
N VAL A 169 -7.03 -4.49 -6.84
CA VAL A 169 -6.97 -3.51 -7.94
C VAL A 169 -8.20 -2.61 -7.91
N GLY A 170 -7.99 -1.30 -8.03
CA GLY A 170 -9.05 -0.30 -7.96
C GLY A 170 -9.64 -0.06 -6.56
N ARG A 171 -9.27 -0.85 -5.55
CA ARG A 171 -9.71 -0.67 -4.15
C ARG A 171 -8.56 -0.35 -3.21
N CYS A 172 -7.33 -0.49 -3.67
CA CYS A 172 -6.13 -0.17 -2.90
C CYS A 172 -6.00 1.33 -2.69
N THR A 173 -5.95 1.74 -1.42
CA THR A 173 -5.78 3.14 -1.00
C THR A 173 -4.31 3.57 -0.89
N ASP A 174 -3.39 2.70 -1.25
CA ASP A 174 -1.94 2.91 -1.13
C ASP A 174 -1.45 3.18 0.30
N CYS A 175 -2.09 2.59 1.28
CA CYS A 175 -1.73 2.79 2.68
C CYS A 175 -0.39 2.16 3.09
N GLY A 176 0.21 1.28 2.28
CA GLY A 176 1.50 0.64 2.53
C GLY A 176 1.55 -0.37 3.70
N GLU A 177 0.42 -0.64 4.37
CA GLU A 177 0.37 -1.53 5.52
C GLU A 177 0.83 -2.95 5.21
N CYS A 178 0.56 -3.46 4.00
CA CYS A 178 0.99 -4.78 3.57
C CYS A 178 2.52 -4.98 3.63
N SER A 179 3.29 -3.94 3.34
CA SER A 179 4.76 -3.98 3.47
C SER A 179 5.21 -3.76 4.92
N ARG A 180 4.55 -2.83 5.64
CA ARG A 180 4.90 -2.52 7.02
C ARG A 180 4.79 -3.74 7.94
N VAL A 181 3.73 -4.54 7.80
CA VAL A 181 3.51 -5.72 8.64
C VAL A 181 4.28 -6.95 8.19
N CYS A 182 4.94 -6.89 7.03
CA CYS A 182 5.66 -8.04 6.51
C CYS A 182 6.92 -8.31 7.35
N PRO A 183 7.03 -9.45 8.06
CA PRO A 183 8.19 -9.75 8.87
C PRO A 183 9.45 -10.02 8.02
N GLN A 184 9.28 -10.23 6.72
CA GLN A 184 10.35 -10.43 5.76
C GLN A 184 10.68 -9.15 4.96
N HIS A 185 10.08 -8.01 5.32
CA HIS A 185 10.31 -6.71 4.70
C HIS A 185 10.15 -6.70 3.17
N ILE A 186 9.21 -7.51 2.64
CA ILE A 186 8.92 -7.55 1.20
C ILE A 186 8.16 -6.28 0.81
N PRO A 187 8.58 -5.55 -0.26
CA PRO A 187 7.96 -4.30 -0.67
C PRO A 187 6.65 -4.53 -1.45
N LEU A 188 5.67 -5.21 -0.83
CA LEU A 188 4.41 -5.62 -1.46
C LEU A 188 3.56 -4.45 -1.95
N HIS A 189 3.72 -3.27 -1.35
CA HIS A 189 3.03 -2.06 -1.79
C HIS A 189 3.38 -1.67 -3.23
N LEU A 190 4.59 -1.99 -3.71
CA LEU A 190 5.00 -1.68 -5.08
C LEU A 190 4.19 -2.47 -6.12
N LEU A 191 3.78 -3.72 -5.81
CA LEU A 191 2.85 -4.46 -6.68
C LEU A 191 1.51 -3.75 -6.80
N ASN A 192 0.96 -3.28 -5.68
CA ASN A 192 -0.32 -2.58 -5.67
C ASN A 192 -0.22 -1.20 -6.33
N ARG A 193 0.87 -0.47 -6.10
CA ARG A 193 1.13 0.84 -6.73
C ARG A 193 1.25 0.74 -8.25
N LYS A 194 1.83 -0.36 -8.75
CA LYS A 194 1.87 -0.60 -10.20
C LYS A 194 0.46 -0.62 -10.78
N PHE A 195 -0.48 -1.32 -10.15
CA PHE A 195 -1.87 -1.32 -10.60
C PHE A 195 -2.55 0.05 -10.49
N ILE A 196 -2.24 0.84 -9.44
CA ILE A 196 -2.75 2.19 -9.31
C ILE A 196 -2.25 3.06 -10.48
N LEU A 197 -0.95 2.98 -10.77
CA LEU A 197 -0.33 3.70 -11.88
C LEU A 197 -0.95 3.30 -13.24
N ASP A 198 -1.22 2.01 -13.46
CA ASP A 198 -1.86 1.53 -14.67
C ASP A 198 -3.32 2.03 -14.79
N ILE A 199 -4.05 2.05 -13.68
CA ILE A 199 -5.40 2.63 -13.67
C ILE A 199 -5.35 4.11 -14.04
N ASP A 200 -4.44 4.88 -13.44
CA ASP A 200 -4.28 6.31 -13.75
C ASP A 200 -3.93 6.52 -15.24
N ARG A 201 -3.10 5.65 -15.82
CA ARG A 201 -2.71 5.73 -17.24
C ARG A 201 -3.83 5.34 -18.20
N PHE A 202 -4.57 4.29 -17.89
CA PHE A 202 -5.56 3.74 -18.83
C PHE A 202 -6.96 4.33 -18.67
N TYR A 203 -7.33 4.74 -17.46
CA TYR A 203 -8.69 5.16 -17.13
C TYR A 203 -8.77 6.61 -16.63
N GLY A 204 -7.62 7.29 -16.47
CA GLY A 204 -7.54 8.63 -15.90
C GLY A 204 -7.34 8.65 -14.39
N ASP A 205 -7.11 9.85 -13.83
CA ASP A 205 -6.78 10.02 -12.41
C ASP A 205 -7.90 9.46 -11.52
N TYR A 206 -7.57 8.38 -10.83
CA TYR A 206 -8.46 7.69 -9.91
C TYR A 206 -7.73 7.36 -8.61
N GLN A 207 -8.35 7.66 -7.49
CA GLN A 207 -7.84 7.27 -6.17
C GLN A 207 -8.95 6.60 -5.36
N ALA A 208 -8.74 5.35 -5.00
CA ALA A 208 -9.66 4.62 -4.14
C ALA A 208 -9.85 5.36 -2.81
N GLY A 209 -11.11 5.65 -2.46
CA GLY A 209 -11.47 6.32 -1.22
C GLY A 209 -11.33 7.85 -1.23
N ALA A 210 -11.01 8.48 -2.36
CA ALA A 210 -10.92 9.94 -2.48
C ALA A 210 -12.30 10.60 -2.58
N GLU A 211 -13.28 9.91 -3.11
CA GLU A 211 -14.65 10.42 -3.29
C GLU A 211 -15.69 9.43 -2.75
N VAL A 212 -16.67 9.96 -2.04
CA VAL A 212 -17.79 9.14 -1.53
C VAL A 212 -18.65 8.65 -2.70
N GLY A 213 -18.87 7.34 -2.74
CA GLY A 213 -19.72 6.71 -3.77
C GLY A 213 -19.02 6.47 -5.11
N SER A 214 -17.76 6.88 -5.29
CA SER A 214 -16.99 6.55 -6.49
C SER A 214 -16.79 5.03 -6.61
N ARG A 215 -16.81 4.52 -7.84
CA ARG A 215 -16.55 3.12 -8.15
C ARG A 215 -15.24 2.99 -8.91
N ALA A 216 -14.51 1.93 -8.59
CA ALA A 216 -13.27 1.65 -9.33
C ALA A 216 -13.53 1.45 -10.83
N PRO A 217 -12.69 1.97 -11.72
CA PRO A 217 -12.85 1.81 -13.16
C PRO A 217 -13.03 0.36 -13.60
N ILE A 218 -12.29 -0.58 -13.01
CA ILE A 218 -12.36 -2.01 -13.33
C ILE A 218 -13.72 -2.65 -12.99
N VAL A 219 -14.46 -2.11 -12.03
CA VAL A 219 -15.80 -2.60 -11.67
C VAL A 219 -16.92 -1.70 -12.20
N ASN A 220 -16.58 -0.68 -12.96
CA ASN A 220 -17.48 0.28 -13.58
C ASN A 220 -17.46 0.17 -15.11
N TYR A 221 -17.41 -1.03 -15.60
CA TYR A 221 -17.38 -1.37 -17.00
C TYR A 221 -18.57 -0.79 -17.77
N THR A 222 -18.31 -0.28 -18.95
CA THR A 222 -19.31 0.16 -19.95
C THR A 222 -19.03 -0.50 -21.29
N THR A 223 -20.01 -0.47 -22.19
CA THR A 223 -19.85 -1.00 -23.56
C THR A 223 -18.91 -0.17 -24.45
N GLU A 224 -18.50 1.00 -23.95
CA GLU A 224 -17.57 1.90 -24.64
C GLU A 224 -16.14 1.73 -24.14
N ASP A 225 -15.93 0.91 -23.10
CA ASP A 225 -14.60 0.59 -22.60
C ASP A 225 -13.81 -0.15 -23.66
N LEU A 226 -12.52 0.15 -23.70
CA LEU A 226 -11.62 -0.49 -24.63
C LEU A 226 -11.44 -1.98 -24.32
N GLU A 227 -11.31 -2.77 -25.36
CA GLU A 227 -10.83 -4.13 -25.21
C GLU A 227 -9.41 -4.13 -24.58
N PRO A 228 -9.08 -5.11 -23.73
CA PRO A 228 -7.79 -5.17 -23.04
C PRO A 228 -6.57 -5.10 -24.00
N SER A 229 -6.69 -5.66 -25.20
CA SER A 229 -5.63 -5.58 -26.23
C SER A 229 -5.38 -4.15 -26.72
N GLU A 230 -6.43 -3.38 -26.92
CA GLU A 230 -6.34 -1.98 -27.36
C GLU A 230 -5.78 -1.06 -26.25
N ALA A 231 -6.06 -1.39 -24.98
CA ALA A 231 -5.52 -0.65 -23.86
C ALA A 231 -3.99 -0.80 -23.75
N VAL A 232 -3.47 -2.01 -24.04
CA VAL A 232 -2.02 -2.27 -24.07
C VAL A 232 -1.34 -1.45 -25.17
N GLU A 233 -1.90 -1.44 -26.38
CA GLU A 233 -1.36 -0.69 -27.52
C GLU A 233 -1.32 0.83 -27.24
N ARG A 234 -2.32 1.38 -26.52
CA ARG A 234 -2.32 2.80 -26.13
C ARG A 234 -1.22 3.13 -25.13
N GLY A 235 -0.92 2.21 -24.21
CA GLY A 235 0.14 2.38 -23.22
C GLY A 235 1.53 2.46 -23.87
N GLU A 236 1.76 1.70 -24.92
CA GLU A 236 3.02 1.71 -25.68
C GLU A 236 3.22 3.00 -26.50
N ASN A 237 2.12 3.63 -26.95
CA ASN A 237 2.18 4.85 -27.75
C ASN A 237 2.31 6.15 -26.94
N ASN A 238 2.21 6.09 -25.59
CA ASN A 238 2.32 7.24 -24.69
C ASN A 238 3.59 7.19 -23.81
N ALA A 239 4.51 6.27 -24.06
CA ALA A 239 5.77 6.10 -23.34
C ALA A 239 6.94 6.82 -24.03
#